data_ff01ef19a030ac38b38d84e01e44b7c8
#
_entry.id   ff01ef19a030ac38b38d84e01e44b7c8
#
_cell.length_a   1.000
_cell.length_b   1.000
_cell.length_c   1.000
_cell.angle_alpha   90.00
_cell.angle_beta   90.00
_cell.angle_gamma   90.00
#
_symmetry.space_group_name_H-M   'P 1'
#
loop_
_entity.id
_entity.type
_entity.pdbx_description
1 polymer ?
#
loop_
_entity_poly.entity_id
_entity_poly.type
_entity_poly.pdbx_seq_one_letter_code
_entity_poly.pdbx_strand_id
1 'polypeptide(L)'
;MATGLSISLEFSGGAELLFGKVKKHDVVLEEAKQPWSIKKLLFWIKDNLLQERPELFLQGETVRPGILVLINDADWELMGEADYMLQENDRVVFISTLHGG
;
A
#
# COMPACT_ATOMS: atom_id res chain seq x y z
N MET A 1 -16.42 -20.38 -1.11
CA MET A 1 -16.29 -19.25 -2.00
C MET A 1 -15.36 -18.21 -1.39
N ALA A 2 -14.46 -17.72 -2.19
CA ALA A 2 -13.60 -16.63 -1.71
C ALA A 2 -14.44 -15.38 -1.54
N THR A 3 -14.40 -14.81 -0.35
CA THR A 3 -15.15 -13.60 -0.04
C THR A 3 -14.22 -12.41 0.14
N GLY A 4 -13.02 -12.51 -0.38
CA GLY A 4 -12.03 -11.47 -0.24
C GLY A 4 -11.25 -11.24 -1.50
N LEU A 5 -10.42 -10.21 -1.45
CA LEU A 5 -9.55 -9.81 -2.56
C LEU A 5 -8.12 -10.11 -2.17
N SER A 6 -7.46 -11.00 -2.90
CA SER A 6 -6.06 -11.35 -2.62
C SER A 6 -5.14 -10.41 -3.36
N ILE A 7 -4.23 -9.78 -2.62
CA ILE A 7 -3.23 -8.89 -3.21
C ILE A 7 -1.88 -9.12 -2.53
N SER A 8 -0.84 -8.63 -3.17
CA SER A 8 0.51 -8.68 -2.64
C SER A 8 0.99 -7.25 -2.39
N LEU A 9 1.55 -7.02 -1.21
CA LEU A 9 2.12 -5.72 -0.84
C LEU A 9 3.62 -5.87 -0.63
N GLU A 10 4.39 -4.93 -1.13
CA GLU A 10 5.84 -4.92 -0.92
C GLU A 10 6.29 -3.54 -0.47
N PHE A 11 7.24 -3.53 0.45
CA PHE A 11 7.82 -2.29 0.98
C PHE A 11 9.33 -2.36 0.85
N SER A 12 9.94 -1.35 0.25
CA SER A 12 11.38 -1.32 0.05
C SER A 12 11.94 0.09 0.12
N GLY A 13 13.26 0.22 -0.02
CA GLY A 13 13.94 1.50 0.02
C GLY A 13 13.93 2.15 1.40
N GLY A 14 13.64 1.38 2.45
CA GLY A 14 13.51 1.90 3.80
C GLY A 14 12.08 1.90 4.31
N ALA A 15 11.09 1.81 3.42
CA ALA A 15 9.69 1.78 3.85
C ALA A 15 9.40 0.56 4.72
N GLU A 16 10.12 -0.55 4.47
CA GLU A 16 9.91 -1.78 5.24
C GLU A 16 10.19 -1.59 6.73
N LEU A 17 10.97 -0.59 7.10
CA LEU A 17 11.29 -0.33 8.50
C LEU A 17 10.05 0.08 9.31
N LEU A 18 9.03 0.60 8.63
CA LEU A 18 7.78 0.98 9.28
C LEU A 18 6.85 -0.22 9.49
N PHE A 19 7.21 -1.36 8.92
CA PHE A 19 6.38 -2.57 8.92
C PHE A 19 7.13 -3.77 9.52
N GLY A 20 7.93 -3.52 10.56
CA GLY A 20 8.64 -4.58 11.25
C GLY A 20 9.72 -5.23 10.39
N LYS A 21 10.26 -4.52 9.41
CA LYS A 21 11.30 -5.00 8.49
C LYS A 21 10.81 -6.11 7.56
N VAL A 22 9.52 -6.35 7.49
CA VAL A 22 8.96 -7.34 6.58
C VAL A 22 8.70 -6.66 5.25
N LYS A 23 9.38 -7.12 4.19
CA LYS A 23 9.29 -6.49 2.88
C LYS A 23 8.07 -6.92 2.08
N LYS A 24 7.61 -8.14 2.26
CA LYS A 24 6.51 -8.65 1.46
C LYS A 24 5.38 -9.17 2.34
N HIS A 25 4.16 -8.79 2.01
CA HIS A 25 2.97 -9.24 2.70
C HIS A 25 1.96 -9.73 1.67
N ASP A 26 1.50 -10.97 1.79
CA ASP A 26 0.40 -11.48 0.99
C ASP A 26 -0.84 -11.36 1.85
N VAL A 27 -1.80 -10.56 1.41
CA VAL A 27 -2.98 -10.28 2.23
C VAL A 27 -4.26 -10.56 1.47
N VAL A 28 -5.31 -10.86 2.23
CA VAL A 28 -6.65 -11.03 1.69
C VAL A 28 -7.50 -9.95 2.33
N LEU A 29 -7.97 -9.01 1.51
CA LEU A 29 -8.83 -7.95 1.99
C LEU A 29 -10.27 -8.48 2.04
N GLU A 30 -10.94 -8.26 3.16
CA GLU A 30 -12.30 -8.75 3.33
C GLU A 30 -13.25 -8.09 2.34
N GLU A 31 -14.27 -8.85 1.93
CA GLU A 31 -15.30 -8.30 1.09
C GLU A 31 -15.93 -7.10 1.78
N ALA A 32 -16.13 -6.03 1.02
CA ALA A 32 -16.69 -4.80 1.53
C ALA A 32 -17.84 -4.34 0.66
N LYS A 33 -18.69 -3.50 1.21
CA LYS A 33 -19.83 -2.96 0.46
C LYS A 33 -19.39 -2.14 -0.74
N GLN A 34 -18.22 -1.53 -0.64
CA GLN A 34 -17.66 -0.74 -1.73
C GLN A 34 -16.35 -1.36 -2.18
N PRO A 35 -16.03 -1.23 -3.47
CA PRO A 35 -14.77 -1.76 -4.00
C PRO A 35 -13.57 -1.19 -3.26
N TRP A 36 -12.49 -1.95 -3.26
CA TRP A 36 -11.24 -1.51 -2.65
C TRP A 36 -10.48 -0.59 -3.59
N SER A 37 -10.34 0.68 -3.20
CA SER A 37 -9.46 1.62 -3.88
C SER A 37 -8.10 1.61 -3.19
N ILE A 38 -7.11 2.19 -3.84
CA ILE A 38 -5.79 2.37 -3.19
C ILE A 38 -5.96 3.21 -1.93
N LYS A 39 -6.78 4.26 -1.98
CA LYS A 39 -7.05 5.10 -0.80
C LYS A 39 -7.53 4.26 0.38
N LYS A 40 -8.49 3.39 0.14
CA LYS A 40 -9.03 2.53 1.18
C LYS A 40 -7.96 1.54 1.67
N LEU A 41 -7.15 1.04 0.75
CA LEU A 41 -6.03 0.15 1.09
C LEU A 41 -5.01 0.85 2.00
N LEU A 42 -4.70 2.11 1.73
CA LEU A 42 -3.73 2.85 2.53
C LEU A 42 -4.17 2.93 3.99
N PHE A 43 -5.44 3.19 4.25
CA PHE A 43 -5.95 3.21 5.61
C PHE A 43 -5.94 1.82 6.24
N TRP A 44 -6.23 0.79 5.45
CA TRP A 44 -6.16 -0.59 5.92
C TRP A 44 -4.73 -0.95 6.33
N ILE A 45 -3.75 -0.56 5.53
CA ILE A 45 -2.33 -0.80 5.83
C ILE A 45 -1.96 -0.09 7.14
N LYS A 46 -2.38 1.15 7.29
CA LYS A 46 -2.11 1.91 8.50
C LYS A 46 -2.69 1.20 9.74
N ASP A 47 -3.91 0.70 9.64
CA ASP A 47 -4.59 0.11 10.78
C ASP A 47 -4.13 -1.31 11.08
N ASN A 48 -3.60 -2.05 10.12
CA ASN A 48 -3.31 -3.47 10.26
C ASN A 48 -1.84 -3.85 10.19
N LEU A 49 -1.03 -3.12 9.43
CA LEU A 49 0.36 -3.49 9.20
C LEU A 49 1.37 -2.49 9.73
N LEU A 50 1.02 -1.22 9.75
CA LEU A 50 1.95 -0.17 10.15
C LEU A 50 2.26 -0.26 11.63
N GLN A 51 3.55 -0.34 11.98
CA GLN A 51 3.97 -0.53 13.36
C GLN A 51 4.60 0.72 13.97
N GLU A 52 5.01 1.67 13.16
CA GLU A 52 5.65 2.88 13.63
C GLU A 52 5.14 4.09 12.87
N ARG A 53 5.25 5.22 13.44
CA ARG A 53 5.14 6.59 12.89
C ARG A 53 4.32 6.72 11.60
N PRO A 54 3.00 6.75 11.69
CA PRO A 54 2.14 6.86 10.48
C PRO A 54 2.49 8.04 9.58
N GLU A 55 2.97 9.13 10.16
CA GLU A 55 3.32 10.33 9.41
C GLU A 55 4.48 10.11 8.43
N LEU A 56 5.24 9.03 8.59
CA LEU A 56 6.32 8.71 7.66
C LEU A 56 5.84 7.92 6.46
N PHE A 57 4.60 7.44 6.51
CA PHE A 57 4.02 6.66 5.41
C PHE A 57 2.89 7.42 4.71
N LEU A 58 2.02 8.04 5.49
CA LEU A 58 0.84 8.74 4.97
C LEU A 58 0.92 10.23 5.24
N GLN A 59 0.36 10.98 4.31
CA GLN A 59 0.14 12.41 4.48
C GLN A 59 -1.30 12.69 4.04
N GLY A 60 -2.18 12.93 5.02
CA GLY A 60 -3.60 13.06 4.72
C GLY A 60 -4.17 11.77 4.20
N GLU A 61 -4.71 11.78 3.01
CA GLU A 61 -5.36 10.61 2.41
C GLU A 61 -4.50 9.93 1.34
N THR A 62 -3.20 10.28 1.28
CA THR A 62 -2.30 9.71 0.30
C THR A 62 -0.97 9.35 0.95
N VAL A 63 -0.05 8.78 0.17
CA VAL A 63 1.28 8.48 0.70
C VAL A 63 2.08 9.77 0.85
N ARG A 64 3.02 9.74 1.78
CA ARG A 64 3.92 10.85 1.99
C ARG A 64 4.74 11.11 0.71
N PRO A 65 4.95 12.39 0.33
CA PRO A 65 5.84 12.70 -0.80
C PRO A 65 7.21 12.06 -0.60
N GLY A 66 7.75 11.47 -1.66
CA GLY A 66 8.99 10.72 -1.60
C GLY A 66 8.78 9.22 -1.56
N ILE A 67 7.53 8.77 -1.42
CA ILE A 67 7.22 7.34 -1.53
C ILE A 67 6.66 7.09 -2.93
N LEU A 68 7.31 6.20 -3.67
CA LEU A 68 6.83 5.76 -4.98
C LEU A 68 5.88 4.60 -4.79
N VAL A 69 4.81 4.59 -5.56
CA VAL A 69 3.85 3.50 -5.53
C VAL A 69 3.77 2.89 -6.93
N LEU A 70 4.00 1.58 -7.01
CA LEU A 70 3.88 0.85 -8.28
C LEU A 70 2.74 -0.15 -8.16
N ILE A 71 1.93 -0.22 -9.20
CA ILE A 71 0.84 -1.20 -9.28
C ILE A 71 1.17 -2.08 -10.47
N ASN A 72 1.46 -3.36 -10.20
CA ASN A 72 1.87 -4.31 -11.22
C ASN A 72 3.01 -3.75 -12.08
N ASP A 73 4.02 -3.17 -11.38
CA ASP A 73 5.23 -2.60 -11.96
C ASP A 73 5.02 -1.30 -12.75
N ALA A 74 3.82 -0.72 -12.73
CA ALA A 74 3.55 0.55 -13.36
C ALA A 74 3.38 1.64 -12.30
N ASP A 75 3.89 2.83 -12.60
CA ASP A 75 3.74 3.97 -11.69
C ASP A 75 2.26 4.26 -11.47
N TRP A 76 1.86 4.39 -10.20
CA TRP A 76 0.46 4.61 -9.87
C TRP A 76 -0.11 5.91 -10.43
N GLU A 77 0.75 6.88 -10.72
CA GLU A 77 0.30 8.14 -11.33
C GLU A 77 -0.37 7.90 -12.68
N LEU A 78 0.04 6.84 -13.37
CA LEU A 78 -0.54 6.45 -14.66
C LEU A 78 -1.85 5.68 -14.48
N MET A 79 -2.16 5.27 -13.25
CA MET A 79 -3.28 4.38 -12.95
C MET A 79 -4.40 5.07 -12.18
N GLY A 80 -4.26 6.36 -11.89
CA GLY A 80 -5.27 7.09 -11.12
C GLY A 80 -4.92 7.30 -9.66
N GLU A 81 -3.71 6.98 -9.26
CA GLU A 81 -3.22 7.18 -7.89
C GLU A 81 -4.15 6.55 -6.84
N ALA A 82 -4.57 7.32 -5.84
CA ALA A 82 -5.42 6.79 -4.76
C ALA A 82 -6.79 6.32 -5.24
N ASP A 83 -7.20 6.71 -6.42
CA ASP A 83 -8.50 6.31 -6.97
C ASP A 83 -8.47 4.99 -7.74
N TYR A 84 -7.29 4.40 -7.92
CA TYR A 84 -7.19 3.11 -8.60
C TYR A 84 -7.96 2.03 -7.83
N MET A 85 -8.75 1.25 -8.55
CA MET A 85 -9.52 0.16 -7.96
C MET A 85 -8.75 -1.14 -8.04
N LEU A 86 -8.51 -1.75 -6.89
CA LEU A 86 -7.73 -2.98 -6.79
C LEU A 86 -8.42 -4.14 -7.49
N GLN A 87 -7.61 -4.98 -8.12
CA GLN A 87 -8.05 -6.21 -8.77
C GLN A 87 -7.42 -7.41 -8.08
N GLU A 88 -8.02 -8.58 -8.26
CA GLU A 88 -7.48 -9.83 -7.71
C GLU A 88 -6.05 -10.04 -8.18
N ASN A 89 -5.18 -10.39 -7.25
CA ASN A 89 -3.77 -10.66 -7.50
C ASN A 89 -2.93 -9.44 -7.89
N ASP A 90 -3.44 -8.23 -7.65
CA ASP A 90 -2.63 -7.03 -7.85
C ASP A 90 -1.43 -7.04 -6.92
N ARG A 91 -0.33 -6.51 -7.41
CA ARG A 91 0.90 -6.33 -6.64
C ARG A 91 1.14 -4.84 -6.49
N VAL A 92 1.14 -4.38 -5.26
CA VAL A 92 1.36 -2.96 -4.96
C VAL A 92 2.68 -2.82 -4.21
N VAL A 93 3.58 -2.01 -4.75
CA VAL A 93 4.91 -1.82 -4.17
C VAL A 93 5.07 -0.38 -3.71
N PHE A 94 5.53 -0.23 -2.49
CA PHE A 94 5.82 1.08 -1.88
C PHE A 94 7.34 1.19 -1.70
N ILE A 95 7.94 2.16 -2.35
CA ILE A 95 9.40 2.35 -2.31
C ILE A 95 9.69 3.72 -1.73
N SER A 96 10.35 3.77 -0.58
CA SER A 96 10.76 5.04 -0.02
C SER A 96 12.00 5.54 -0.75
N THR A 97 11.94 6.78 -1.24
CA THR A 97 13.11 7.43 -1.80
C THR A 97 13.72 8.40 -0.79
N LEU A 98 13.12 8.44 0.41
CA LEU A 98 13.61 9.29 1.48
C LEU A 98 14.72 8.55 2.22
N HIS A 99 15.88 9.14 2.27
CA HIS A 99 16.95 8.59 3.08
C HIS A 99 16.65 9.02 4.51
N GLY A 100 16.50 8.04 5.37
CA GLY A 100 16.20 8.30 6.76
C GLY A 100 17.38 8.95 7.45
N GLY A 101 17.58 10.14 7.04
CA GLY A 101 18.63 10.94 7.67
C GLY A 101 18.17 11.31 9.03
#